data_3b1460238b502c2c5a27bb3c677c5cc7
#
_entry.id   3b1460238b502c2c5a27bb3c677c5cc7
#
_cell.length_a   1.000
_cell.length_b   1.000
_cell.length_c   1.000
_cell.angle_alpha   90.00
_cell.angle_beta   90.00
_cell.angle_gamma   90.00
#
_symmetry.space_group_name_H-M   'P 1'
#
loop_
_entity.id
_entity.type
_entity.pdbx_description
1 polymer ?
#
loop_
_entity_poly.entity_id
_entity_poly.type
_entity_poly.pdbx_seq_one_letter_code
_entity_poly.pdbx_strand_id
1 'polypeptide(L)' 'MFVFIAGGGRTGAQLAAQLLDQNHQVRLIEHRRELLGLLHHEIPTEVIYEGIATDPDVLKQAGLSKANVLVACTN' A
#
# COMPACT_ATOMS: atom_id res chain seq x y z
N MET A 1 -5.21 -13.68 -0.59
CA MET A 1 -5.22 -12.74 -1.72
C MET A 1 -4.11 -11.72 -1.52
N PHE A 2 -3.51 -11.29 -2.58
CA PHE A 2 -2.49 -10.23 -2.53
C PHE A 2 -3.09 -8.96 -3.12
N VAL A 3 -3.18 -7.91 -2.31
CA VAL A 3 -3.85 -6.67 -2.65
C VAL A 3 -2.83 -5.53 -2.70
N PHE A 4 -2.79 -4.82 -3.82
CA PHE A 4 -2.03 -3.58 -3.94
C PHE A 4 -2.94 -2.40 -3.66
N ILE A 5 -2.46 -1.47 -2.82
CA ILE A 5 -3.15 -0.23 -2.54
C ILE A 5 -2.27 0.91 -3.06
N ALA A 6 -2.76 1.64 -4.04
CA ALA A 6 -2.06 2.77 -4.62
C ALA A 6 -2.50 4.04 -3.91
N GLY A 7 -1.56 4.63 -3.18
CA GLY A 7 -1.85 5.78 -2.35
C GLY A 7 -2.23 5.38 -0.94
N GLY A 8 -1.82 6.17 0.01
CA GLY A 8 -2.06 5.90 1.41
C GLY A 8 -3.19 6.73 1.99
N GLY A 9 -2.82 7.62 2.89
CA GLY A 9 -3.79 8.37 3.66
C GLY A 9 -4.51 7.47 4.64
N ARG A 10 -5.52 8.03 5.29
CA ARG A 10 -6.23 7.28 6.32
C ARG A 10 -7.04 6.12 5.74
N THR A 11 -7.66 6.35 4.60
CA THR A 11 -8.47 5.32 3.95
C THR A 11 -7.62 4.13 3.54
N GLY A 12 -6.48 4.39 2.91
CA GLY A 12 -5.57 3.33 2.51
C GLY A 12 -5.03 2.54 3.70
N ALA A 13 -4.65 3.24 4.76
CA ALA A 13 -4.14 2.61 5.98
C ALA A 13 -5.19 1.73 6.65
N GLN A 14 -6.42 2.21 6.75
CA GLN A 14 -7.51 1.45 7.35
C GLN A 14 -7.83 0.19 6.54
N LEU A 15 -7.87 0.33 5.22
CA LEU A 15 -8.10 -0.81 4.35
C LEU A 15 -6.98 -1.85 4.49
N ALA A 16 -5.73 -1.39 4.49
CA ALA A 16 -4.58 -2.27 4.65
C ALA A 16 -4.66 -3.04 5.98
N ALA A 17 -4.96 -2.34 7.07
CA ALA A 17 -5.07 -2.95 8.38
C ALA A 17 -6.16 -4.03 8.42
N GLN A 18 -7.31 -3.74 7.82
CA GLN A 18 -8.42 -4.71 7.76
C GLN A 18 -8.04 -5.95 6.95
N LEU A 19 -7.40 -5.75 5.81
CA LEU A 19 -7.01 -6.87 4.96
C LEU A 19 -5.94 -7.74 5.62
N LEU A 20 -4.99 -7.12 6.29
CA LEU A 20 -3.96 -7.86 7.04
C LEU A 20 -4.59 -8.67 8.17
N ASP A 21 -5.58 -8.10 8.85
CA ASP A 21 -6.30 -8.78 9.92
C ASP A 21 -7.07 -9.99 9.42
N GLN A 22 -7.46 -9.98 8.15
CA GLN A 22 -8.15 -11.10 7.50
C GLN A 22 -7.19 -12.05 6.80
N ASN A 23 -5.90 -11.96 7.10
CA ASN A 23 -4.85 -12.84 6.57
C ASN A 23 -4.57 -12.68 5.08
N HIS A 24 -4.88 -11.52 4.51
CA HIS A 24 -4.47 -11.17 3.15
C HIS A 24 -3.09 -10.57 3.16
N GLN A 25 -2.38 -10.71 2.04
CA GLN A 25 -1.13 -10.00 1.80
C GLN A 25 -1.46 -8.63 1.22
N VAL A 26 -0.74 -7.61 1.66
CA VAL A 26 -0.99 -6.24 1.22
C VAL A 26 0.33 -5.56 0.90
N ARG A 27 0.33 -4.75 -0.15
CA ARG A 27 1.40 -3.81 -0.46
C ARG A 27 0.78 -2.45 -0.66
N LEU A 28 1.21 -1.47 0.11
CA LEU A 28 0.72 -0.10 0.02
C LEU A 28 1.82 0.79 -0.50
N ILE A 29 1.55 1.51 -1.60
CA ILE A 29 2.51 2.38 -2.26
C ILE A 29 2.20 3.82 -1.87
N GLU A 30 3.18 4.52 -1.31
CA GLU A 30 3.03 5.92 -0.90
C GLU A 30 4.35 6.64 -1.07
N HIS A 31 4.31 7.93 -1.42
CA HIS A 31 5.53 8.74 -1.57
C HIS A 31 5.53 9.99 -0.69
N ARG A 32 4.40 10.38 -0.15
CA ARG A 32 4.31 11.59 0.67
C ARG A 32 4.86 11.31 2.07
N ARG A 33 5.87 12.07 2.47
CA ARG A 33 6.62 11.82 3.71
C ARG A 33 5.74 11.89 4.95
N GLU A 34 4.83 12.86 5.00
CA GLU A 34 3.94 13.03 6.14
C GLU A 34 3.00 11.85 6.32
N LEU A 35 2.62 11.21 5.23
CA LEU A 35 1.79 10.02 5.29
C LEU A 35 2.59 8.76 5.60
N LEU A 36 3.83 8.69 5.12
CA LEU A 36 4.69 7.54 5.41
C LEU A 36 4.93 7.39 6.91
N GLY A 37 5.18 8.50 7.60
CA GLY A 37 5.36 8.48 9.05
C GLY A 37 4.13 7.93 9.76
N LEU A 38 2.94 8.36 9.34
CA LEU A 38 1.69 7.86 9.91
C LEU A 38 1.50 6.38 9.62
N LEU A 39 1.77 5.97 8.37
CA LEU A 39 1.58 4.57 7.96
C LEU A 39 2.46 3.62 8.75
N HIS A 40 3.72 4.01 9.01
CA HIS A 40 4.64 3.16 9.78
C HIS A 40 4.18 2.94 11.21
N HIS A 41 3.33 3.81 11.75
CA HIS A 41 2.72 3.60 13.05
C HIS A 41 1.51 2.68 13.02
N GLU A 42 0.81 2.62 11.90
CA GLU A 42 -0.48 1.93 11.83
C GLU A 42 -0.39 0.53 11.23
N ILE A 43 0.56 0.30 10.33
CA ILE A 43 0.72 -0.99 9.66
C ILE A 43 2.19 -1.39 9.64
N PRO A 44 2.48 -2.69 9.46
CA PRO A 44 3.87 -3.16 9.44
C PRO A 44 4.68 -2.51 8.31
N THR A 45 5.93 -2.20 8.59
CA THR A 45 6.83 -1.54 7.65
C THR A 45 6.99 -2.32 6.34
N GLU A 46 7.04 -3.64 6.41
CA GLU A 46 7.21 -4.49 5.23
C GLU A 46 6.03 -4.44 4.25
N VAL A 47 4.89 -3.91 4.69
CA VAL A 47 3.72 -3.72 3.83
C VAL A 47 3.85 -2.46 2.98
N ILE A 48 4.65 -1.50 3.44
CA ILE A 48 4.76 -0.17 2.84
C ILE A 48 5.90 -0.15 1.84
N TYR A 49 5.61 0.31 0.62
CA TYR A 49 6.62 0.54 -0.40
C TYR A 49 6.64 2.02 -0.73
N GLU A 50 7.77 2.67 -0.51
CA GLU A 50 7.93 4.09 -0.76
C GLU A 50 8.19 4.33 -2.25
N GLY A 51 7.32 5.09 -2.90
CA GLY A 51 7.44 5.43 -4.29
C GLY A 51 6.18 6.06 -4.82
N ILE A 52 6.26 6.55 -6.06
CA ILE A 52 5.12 7.18 -6.74
C ILE A 52 4.26 6.08 -7.37
N ALA A 53 3.01 5.98 -6.94
CA ALA A 53 2.12 4.89 -7.32
C ALA A 53 1.74 4.91 -8.81
N THR A 54 1.98 6.01 -9.52
CA THR A 54 1.74 6.08 -10.96
C THR A 54 2.97 5.72 -11.80
N ASP A 55 4.11 5.45 -11.16
CA ASP A 55 5.33 5.07 -11.85
C ASP A 55 5.31 3.56 -12.12
N PRO A 56 5.30 3.12 -13.39
CA PRO A 56 5.25 1.69 -13.70
C PRO A 56 6.43 0.90 -13.13
N ASP A 57 7.61 1.50 -13.05
CA ASP A 57 8.77 0.82 -12.48
C ASP A 57 8.61 0.58 -11.00
N VAL A 58 8.04 1.53 -10.27
CA VAL A 58 7.75 1.39 -8.85
C VAL A 58 6.76 0.24 -8.63
N LEU A 59 5.69 0.21 -9.41
CA LEU A 59 4.68 -0.83 -9.30
C LEU A 59 5.27 -2.21 -9.58
N LYS A 60 6.10 -2.29 -10.61
CA LYS A 60 6.74 -3.55 -10.97
C LYS A 60 7.67 -4.03 -9.86
N GLN A 61 8.51 -3.14 -9.34
CA GLN A 61 9.45 -3.49 -8.27
C GLN A 61 8.73 -3.87 -6.99
N ALA A 62 7.60 -3.24 -6.71
CA ALA A 62 6.80 -3.55 -5.54
C ALA A 62 6.04 -4.88 -5.65
N GLY A 63 5.96 -5.46 -6.86
CA GLY A 63 5.38 -6.78 -7.06
C GLY A 63 3.97 -6.78 -7.65
N LEU A 64 3.59 -5.73 -8.39
CA LEU A 64 2.22 -5.62 -8.93
C LEU A 64 1.82 -6.83 -9.77
N SER A 65 2.77 -7.43 -10.50
CA SER A 65 2.46 -8.58 -11.36
C SER A 65 1.93 -9.78 -10.57
N LYS A 66 2.19 -9.84 -9.27
CA LYS A 66 1.72 -10.92 -8.40
C LYS A 66 0.43 -10.57 -7.68
N ALA A 67 -0.05 -9.34 -7.82
CA ALA A 67 -1.26 -8.91 -7.12
C ALA A 67 -2.52 -9.45 -7.77
N ASN A 68 -3.49 -9.77 -6.94
CA ASN A 68 -4.81 -10.18 -7.40
C ASN A 68 -5.71 -8.98 -7.66
N VAL A 69 -5.51 -7.89 -6.91
CA VAL A 69 -6.35 -6.69 -6.95
C VAL A 69 -5.49 -5.47 -6.76
N LEU A 70 -5.82 -4.41 -7.50
CA LEU A 70 -5.25 -3.08 -7.31
C LEU A 70 -6.36 -2.13 -6.91
N VAL A 71 -6.21 -1.49 -5.77
CA VAL A 71 -7.15 -0.50 -5.26
C VAL A 71 -6.47 0.87 -5.27
N ALA A 72 -7.07 1.84 -5.92
CA ALA A 72 -6.58 3.21 -5.92
C ALA A 72 -7.30 3.99 -4.82
N CYS A 73 -6.52 4.47 -3.84
CA CYS A 73 -7.04 5.29 -2.75
C CYS A 73 -6.58 6.72 -2.98
N THR A 74 -7.50 7.58 -3.38
CA THR A 74 -7.23 8.99 -3.60
C THR A 74 -7.88 9.81 -2.50
N ASN A 75 -7.08 10.66 -1.89
CA ASN A 75 -7.56 11.61 -0.89
C ASN A 75 -7.21 13.01 -1.31
#